data_cce1cf96c86d5ea8756881f9c6efb696
#
_entry.id   cce1cf96c86d5ea8756881f9c6efb696
#
_cell.length_a   1.000
_cell.length_b   1.000
_cell.length_c   1.000
_cell.angle_alpha   90.00
_cell.angle_beta   90.00
_cell.angle_gamma   90.00
#
_symmetry.space_group_name_H-M   'P 1'
#
loop_
_entity.id
_entity.type
_entity.pdbx_description
1 polymer ?
#
loop_
_entity_poly.entity_id
_entity_poly.type
_entity_poly.pdbx_seq_one_letter_code
_entity_poly.pdbx_strand_id
1 'polypeptide(L)'
;MIVHYVAAALTSELHLLSNSTTTYNVPVSLDKEDHVSMGATGAYRALKSTKLLSQVLANELICASEAIDRISESPGDGVKKIHSWVRNFVNPMNSDRSMTSDCEKISTLLIDGEHSSIFR
;
A
#
# COMPACT_ATOMS: atom_id res chain seq x y z
N MET A 1 15.67 1.29 9.13
CA MET A 1 14.90 2.23 9.99
C MET A 1 13.99 3.17 9.17
N ILE A 2 14.49 3.87 8.16
CA ILE A 2 13.69 4.87 7.40
C ILE A 2 12.41 4.28 6.82
N VAL A 3 12.45 3.10 6.21
CA VAL A 3 11.28 2.42 5.63
C VAL A 3 10.16 2.21 6.68
N HIS A 4 10.52 1.90 7.93
CA HIS A 4 9.55 1.76 9.02
C HIS A 4 8.88 3.11 9.37
N TYR A 5 9.64 4.21 9.39
CA TYR A 5 9.06 5.54 9.61
C TYR A 5 8.10 5.95 8.50
N VAL A 6 8.44 5.63 7.24
CA VAL A 6 7.54 5.87 6.10
C VAL A 6 6.24 5.07 6.25
N ALA A 7 6.33 3.78 6.57
CA ALA A 7 5.15 2.95 6.80
C ALA A 7 4.28 3.48 7.96
N ALA A 8 4.88 3.94 9.06
CA ALA A 8 4.16 4.53 10.18
C ALA A 8 3.43 5.83 9.78
N ALA A 9 4.07 6.70 9.01
CA ALA A 9 3.44 7.92 8.50
C ALA A 9 2.25 7.62 7.58
N LEU A 10 2.41 6.69 6.64
CA LEU A 10 1.34 6.24 5.75
C LEU A 10 0.16 5.63 6.52
N THR A 11 0.45 4.82 7.54
CA THR A 11 -0.58 4.23 8.40
C THR A 11 -1.34 5.29 9.20
N SER A 12 -0.65 6.32 9.69
CA SER A 12 -1.28 7.47 10.35
C SER A 12 -2.24 8.21 9.42
N GLU A 13 -1.86 8.43 8.17
CA GLU A 13 -2.74 9.03 7.15
C GLU A 13 -3.95 8.13 6.82
N LEU A 14 -3.75 6.81 6.74
CA LEU A 14 -4.83 5.84 6.57
C LEU A 14 -5.85 5.91 7.72
N HIS A 15 -5.41 6.07 8.96
CA HIS A 15 -6.30 6.28 10.11
C HIS A 15 -7.17 7.54 9.95
N LEU A 16 -6.61 8.65 9.47
CA LEU A 16 -7.40 9.86 9.21
C LEU A 16 -8.45 9.64 8.11
N LEU A 17 -8.12 8.85 7.09
CA LEU A 17 -9.06 8.52 6.00
C LEU A 17 -10.15 7.53 6.42
N SER A 18 -9.98 6.79 7.52
CA SER A 18 -10.94 5.79 7.99
C SER A 18 -12.20 6.39 8.64
N ASN A 19 -12.20 7.68 8.98
CA ASN A 19 -13.35 8.35 9.55
C ASN A 19 -14.54 8.30 8.59
N SER A 20 -15.76 8.02 9.13
CA SER A 20 -16.97 7.98 8.33
C SER A 20 -17.27 9.33 7.67
N THR A 21 -17.56 9.33 6.38
CA THR A 21 -17.99 10.53 5.64
C THR A 21 -19.45 10.88 5.88
N THR A 22 -20.25 9.93 6.33
CA THR A 22 -21.69 10.11 6.61
C THR A 22 -21.98 10.88 7.89
N THR A 23 -20.99 11.04 8.76
CA THR A 23 -21.14 11.72 10.05
C THR A 23 -21.23 13.24 9.91
N TYR A 24 -20.67 13.81 8.85
CA TYR A 24 -20.54 15.25 8.64
C TYR A 24 -21.35 15.72 7.43
N ASN A 25 -22.65 15.54 7.47
CA ASN A 25 -23.54 16.11 6.46
C ASN A 25 -24.67 16.91 7.10
N VAL A 26 -25.25 17.78 6.33
CA VAL A 26 -26.37 18.60 6.71
C VAL A 26 -27.50 18.45 5.68
N PRO A 27 -28.77 18.61 6.05
CA PRO A 27 -29.85 18.68 5.09
C PRO A 27 -29.65 19.87 4.15
N VAL A 28 -29.98 19.71 2.88
CA VAL A 28 -29.83 20.72 1.84
C VAL A 28 -31.18 21.21 1.34
N SER A 29 -31.20 22.18 0.42
CA SER A 29 -32.44 22.79 -0.12
C SER A 29 -33.37 23.36 0.93
N LEU A 30 -32.81 24.11 1.91
CA LEU A 30 -33.62 24.71 3.01
C LEU A 30 -34.41 23.64 3.81
N ASP A 31 -33.74 22.54 4.15
CA ASP A 31 -34.32 21.39 4.87
C ASP A 31 -35.45 20.64 4.11
N LYS A 32 -35.53 20.82 2.78
CA LYS A 32 -36.50 20.09 1.95
C LYS A 32 -36.01 18.73 1.49
N GLU A 33 -34.70 18.50 1.58
CA GLU A 33 -34.07 17.24 1.21
C GLU A 33 -33.46 16.56 2.44
N ASP A 34 -33.44 15.24 2.42
CA ASP A 34 -32.82 14.43 3.47
C ASP A 34 -31.30 14.53 3.45
N HIS A 35 -30.69 13.99 4.50
CA HIS A 35 -29.23 13.88 4.60
C HIS A 35 -28.64 13.09 3.43
N VAL A 36 -27.56 13.61 2.86
CA VAL A 36 -26.82 12.99 1.74
C VAL A 36 -25.81 11.98 2.31
N SER A 37 -25.71 10.81 1.67
CA SER A 37 -24.78 9.74 2.10
C SER A 37 -23.29 10.09 2.01
N MET A 38 -22.92 11.16 1.31
CA MET A 38 -21.53 11.55 1.00
C MET A 38 -20.71 10.43 0.31
N GLY A 39 -21.39 9.59 -0.48
CA GLY A 39 -20.81 8.43 -1.15
C GLY A 39 -19.65 8.77 -2.07
N ALA A 40 -19.71 9.88 -2.82
CA ALA A 40 -18.63 10.34 -3.67
C ALA A 40 -17.35 10.66 -2.85
N THR A 41 -17.52 11.34 -1.72
CA THR A 41 -16.41 11.63 -0.79
C THR A 41 -15.83 10.34 -0.21
N GLY A 42 -16.69 9.39 0.16
CA GLY A 42 -16.29 8.06 0.64
C GLY A 42 -15.48 7.29 -0.41
N ALA A 43 -15.96 7.27 -1.66
CA ALA A 43 -15.26 6.62 -2.77
C ALA A 43 -13.88 7.24 -3.06
N TYR A 44 -13.79 8.58 -3.03
CA TYR A 44 -12.52 9.28 -3.19
C TYR A 44 -11.53 8.94 -2.06
N ARG A 45 -12.00 8.89 -0.81
CA ARG A 45 -11.18 8.47 0.33
C ARG A 45 -10.73 7.02 0.21
N ALA A 46 -11.60 6.11 -0.22
CA ALA A 46 -11.25 4.71 -0.46
C ALA A 46 -10.16 4.58 -1.53
N LEU A 47 -10.28 5.30 -2.65
CA LEU A 47 -9.26 5.32 -3.70
C LEU A 47 -7.91 5.84 -3.17
N LYS A 48 -7.92 6.91 -2.38
CA LYS A 48 -6.70 7.43 -1.76
C LYS A 48 -6.11 6.41 -0.77
N SER A 49 -6.94 5.76 0.04
CA SER A 49 -6.50 4.72 0.97
C SER A 49 -5.86 3.52 0.27
N THR A 50 -6.40 3.10 -0.87
CA THR A 50 -5.81 2.02 -1.67
C THR A 50 -4.40 2.36 -2.14
N LYS A 51 -4.17 3.60 -2.56
CA LYS A 51 -2.83 4.07 -2.97
C LYS A 51 -1.85 4.10 -1.79
N LEU A 52 -2.27 4.57 -0.62
CA LEU A 52 -1.41 4.57 0.56
C LEU A 52 -1.12 3.15 1.04
N LEU A 53 -2.12 2.28 1.02
CA LEU A 53 -1.95 0.87 1.39
C LEU A 53 -0.96 0.15 0.48
N SER A 54 -1.01 0.40 -0.84
CA SER A 54 -0.03 -0.21 -1.77
C SER A 54 1.41 0.21 -1.46
N GLN A 55 1.63 1.43 -0.97
CA GLN A 55 2.95 1.88 -0.53
C GLN A 55 3.42 1.19 0.76
N VAL A 56 2.50 0.97 1.71
CA VAL A 56 2.81 0.19 2.93
C VAL A 56 3.21 -1.24 2.56
N LEU A 57 2.42 -1.90 1.69
CA LEU A 57 2.70 -3.26 1.22
C LEU A 57 4.00 -3.33 0.40
N ALA A 58 4.31 -2.33 -0.41
CA ALA A 58 5.58 -2.25 -1.13
C ALA A 58 6.77 -2.23 -0.16
N ASN A 59 6.69 -1.41 0.88
CA ASN A 59 7.72 -1.36 1.93
C ASN A 59 7.89 -2.72 2.62
N GLU A 60 6.79 -3.39 2.95
CA GLU A 60 6.81 -4.72 3.58
C GLU A 60 7.46 -5.76 2.66
N LEU A 61 7.06 -5.82 1.39
CA LEU A 61 7.60 -6.76 0.40
C LEU A 61 9.10 -6.59 0.18
N ILE A 62 9.57 -5.35 0.12
CA ILE A 62 11.00 -5.06 -0.05
C ILE A 62 11.78 -5.49 1.20
N CYS A 63 11.30 -5.15 2.39
CA CYS A 63 11.94 -5.55 3.65
C CYS A 63 11.95 -7.08 3.83
N ALA A 64 10.83 -7.75 3.52
CA ALA A 64 10.75 -9.21 3.58
C ALA A 64 11.70 -9.87 2.58
N SER A 65 11.82 -9.32 1.37
CA SER A 65 12.77 -9.83 0.37
C SER A 65 14.22 -9.69 0.84
N GLU A 66 14.57 -8.56 1.46
CA GLU A 66 15.89 -8.38 2.07
C GLU A 66 16.18 -9.35 3.22
N ALA A 67 15.16 -9.69 4.01
CA ALA A 67 15.29 -10.68 5.07
C ALA A 67 15.52 -12.10 4.50
N ILE A 68 14.76 -12.47 3.46
CA ILE A 68 14.90 -13.77 2.77
C ILE A 68 16.29 -13.95 2.20
N ASP A 69 16.89 -12.92 1.59
CA ASP A 69 18.24 -13.01 1.02
C ASP A 69 19.34 -13.25 2.08
N ARG A 70 19.02 -13.06 3.38
CA ARG A 70 19.99 -13.19 4.48
C ARG A 70 19.81 -14.45 5.32
N ILE A 71 18.77 -15.24 5.06
CA ILE A 71 18.56 -16.53 5.73
C ILE A 71 19.09 -17.68 4.88
N SER A 72 19.54 -18.75 5.55
CA SER A 72 20.07 -19.95 4.89
C SER A 72 18.98 -20.94 4.50
N GLU A 73 17.83 -20.88 5.17
CA GLU A 73 16.70 -21.77 4.95
C GLU A 73 15.96 -21.41 3.65
N SER A 74 15.54 -22.43 2.93
CA SER A 74 14.75 -22.24 1.71
C SER A 74 13.29 -21.93 2.08
N PRO A 75 12.75 -20.78 1.66
CA PRO A 75 11.34 -20.48 1.90
C PRO A 75 10.42 -21.41 1.10
N GLY A 76 9.15 -21.48 1.51
CA GLY A 76 8.11 -22.21 0.77
C GLY A 76 7.85 -21.63 -0.63
N ASP A 77 7.26 -22.44 -1.52
CA ASP A 77 7.15 -22.10 -2.95
C ASP A 77 6.38 -20.81 -3.24
N GLY A 78 5.31 -20.52 -2.47
CA GLY A 78 4.59 -19.25 -2.62
C GLY A 78 5.47 -18.03 -2.31
N VAL A 79 6.26 -18.13 -1.24
CA VAL A 79 7.19 -17.06 -0.84
C VAL A 79 8.31 -16.90 -1.86
N LYS A 80 8.83 -18.00 -2.41
CA LYS A 80 9.83 -17.97 -3.50
C LYS A 80 9.31 -17.22 -4.72
N LYS A 81 8.07 -17.46 -5.12
CA LYS A 81 7.45 -16.79 -6.26
C LYS A 81 7.38 -15.28 -6.04
N ILE A 82 6.87 -14.85 -4.87
CA ILE A 82 6.77 -13.43 -4.52
C ILE A 82 8.15 -12.79 -4.43
N HIS A 83 9.09 -13.43 -3.76
CA HIS A 83 10.48 -12.96 -3.66
C HIS A 83 11.10 -12.76 -5.06
N SER A 84 10.99 -13.77 -5.94
CA SER A 84 11.50 -13.67 -7.31
C SER A 84 10.82 -12.55 -8.08
N TRP A 85 9.52 -12.36 -7.90
CA TRP A 85 8.80 -11.25 -8.53
C TRP A 85 9.34 -9.89 -8.07
N VAL A 86 9.52 -9.68 -6.77
CA VAL A 86 10.11 -8.44 -6.25
C VAL A 86 11.52 -8.22 -6.82
N ARG A 87 12.34 -9.27 -6.86
CA ARG A 87 13.73 -9.22 -7.33
C ARG A 87 13.87 -8.97 -8.83
N ASN A 88 12.82 -9.16 -9.62
CA ASN A 88 12.79 -8.70 -11.03
C ASN A 88 12.81 -7.17 -11.16
N PHE A 89 12.43 -6.44 -10.12
CA PHE A 89 12.27 -4.98 -10.15
C PHE A 89 13.17 -4.25 -9.17
N VAL A 90 13.57 -4.89 -8.08
CA VAL A 90 14.34 -4.29 -6.98
C VAL A 90 15.58 -5.13 -6.69
N ASN A 91 16.74 -4.53 -6.87
CA ASN A 91 18.00 -5.19 -6.55
C ASN A 91 18.21 -5.35 -5.03
N PRO A 92 18.91 -6.40 -4.56
CA PRO A 92 19.32 -6.53 -3.17
C PRO A 92 20.11 -5.31 -2.68
N MET A 93 19.97 -4.99 -1.40
CA MET A 93 20.66 -3.87 -0.78
C MET A 93 22.06 -4.30 -0.33
N ASN A 94 23.05 -4.05 -1.16
CA ASN A 94 24.46 -4.31 -0.86
C ASN A 94 25.15 -3.12 -0.17
N SER A 95 24.58 -1.92 -0.30
CA SER A 95 25.03 -0.69 0.34
C SER A 95 23.83 0.24 0.56
N ASP A 96 23.97 1.21 1.45
CA ASP A 96 22.93 2.21 1.70
C ASP A 96 22.60 3.00 0.42
N ARG A 97 21.32 3.10 0.12
CA ARG A 97 20.79 3.87 -1.02
C ARG A 97 19.36 4.32 -0.76
N SER A 98 18.90 5.28 -1.53
CA SER A 98 17.50 5.66 -1.48
C SER A 98 16.60 4.52 -1.97
N MET A 99 15.55 4.22 -1.19
CA MET A 99 14.55 3.20 -1.51
C MET A 99 13.28 3.79 -2.15
N THR A 100 13.21 5.11 -2.32
CA THR A 100 11.99 5.79 -2.78
C THR A 100 11.51 5.25 -4.13
N SER A 101 12.40 5.19 -5.11
CA SER A 101 12.06 4.69 -6.45
C SER A 101 11.63 3.23 -6.47
N ASP A 102 12.25 2.40 -5.61
CA ASP A 102 11.91 0.98 -5.50
C ASP A 102 10.51 0.80 -4.89
N CYS A 103 10.21 1.54 -3.81
CA CYS A 103 8.91 1.52 -3.16
C CYS A 103 7.80 2.02 -4.10
N GLU A 104 8.04 3.11 -4.81
CA GLU A 104 7.10 3.65 -5.81
C GLU A 104 6.83 2.65 -6.93
N LYS A 105 7.88 2.00 -7.44
CA LYS A 105 7.76 0.99 -8.50
C LYS A 105 6.92 -0.20 -8.07
N ILE A 106 7.23 -0.81 -6.93
CA ILE A 106 6.45 -1.95 -6.41
C ILE A 106 5.02 -1.53 -6.09
N SER A 107 4.80 -0.36 -5.48
CA SER A 107 3.47 0.19 -5.20
C SER A 107 2.63 0.33 -6.48
N THR A 108 3.20 0.85 -7.55
CA THR A 108 2.53 0.98 -8.86
C THR A 108 2.16 -0.39 -9.43
N LEU A 109 3.10 -1.34 -9.44
CA LEU A 109 2.85 -2.70 -9.93
C LEU A 109 1.76 -3.44 -9.13
N LEU A 110 1.65 -3.16 -7.82
CA LEU A 110 0.56 -3.70 -6.99
C LEU A 110 -0.79 -3.12 -7.40
N ILE A 111 -0.88 -1.80 -7.65
CA ILE A 111 -2.12 -1.14 -8.10
C ILE A 111 -2.54 -1.64 -9.48
N ASP A 112 -1.59 -1.81 -10.39
CA ASP A 112 -1.84 -2.26 -11.76
C ASP A 112 -2.18 -3.76 -11.85
N GLY A 113 -2.06 -4.50 -10.73
CA GLY A 113 -2.42 -5.91 -10.66
C GLY A 113 -1.39 -6.88 -11.26
N GLU A 114 -0.18 -6.41 -11.57
CA GLU A 114 0.90 -7.21 -12.16
C GLU A 114 1.29 -8.42 -11.29
N HIS A 115 1.13 -8.28 -9.97
CA HIS A 115 1.35 -9.37 -9.01
C HIS A 115 0.39 -10.56 -9.20
N SER A 116 -0.75 -10.37 -9.87
CA SER A 116 -1.74 -11.45 -10.06
C SER A 116 -1.20 -12.62 -10.90
N SER A 117 -0.17 -12.38 -11.70
CA SER A 117 0.51 -13.41 -12.49
C SER A 117 1.31 -14.41 -11.63
N ILE A 118 1.66 -14.04 -10.40
CA ILE A 118 2.44 -14.88 -9.46
C ILE A 118 1.64 -16.12 -9.04
N PHE A 119 0.31 -16.00 -8.96
CA PHE A 119 -0.59 -17.02 -8.42
C PHE A 119 -1.33 -17.83 -9.49
N ARG A 120 -1.04 -17.59 -10.74
CA ARG A 120 -1.50 -18.38 -11.89
C ARG A 120 -0.40 -19.38 -12.26
#